data_901f3ff94550b232a9dc486759358bf0
#
_entry.id   901f3ff94550b232a9dc486759358bf0
#
_cell.length_a   1.000
_cell.length_b   1.000
_cell.length_c   1.000
_cell.angle_alpha   90.00
_cell.angle_beta   90.00
_cell.angle_gamma   90.00
#
_symmetry.space_group_name_H-M   'P 1'
#
loop_
_entity.id
_entity.type
_entity.pdbx_description
1 polymer ?
#
loop_
_entity_poly.entity_id
_entity_poly.type
_entity_poly.pdbx_seq_one_letter_code
_entity_poly.pdbx_strand_id
1 'polypeptide(L)'
;MNKLKLSTALVLAALSFGAAVPAMAATGATVVTAAKSDAVPVASLVPMVGAWKPADLAMLDKASSVKVFDTKTLYQGADLTKIASAEAAKNADLMKFRDAIRADGALDAWFGAHKIDISRVIAVSDPSGSPEIFLY
;
A
#
# COMPACT_ATOMS: atom_id res chain seq x y z
N MET A 1 -44.47 21.13 24.95
CA MET A 1 -43.86 21.03 24.64
C MET A 1 -42.89 20.61 24.09
N ASN A 2 -43.09 20.57 24.11
CA ASN A 2 -42.30 20.26 23.54
C ASN A 2 -41.48 19.96 23.00
N LYS A 3 -41.23 20.03 23.11
CA LYS A 3 -40.55 19.86 22.62
C LYS A 3 -39.60 19.62 22.21
N LEU A 4 -39.54 19.53 22.35
CA LEU A 4 -38.69 19.30 21.83
C LEU A 4 -38.01 18.88 21.36
N LYS A 5 -37.92 18.80 21.50
CA LYS A 5 -37.30 18.35 21.09
C LYS A 5 -36.57 18.05 20.30
N LEU A 6 -36.63 18.16 20.16
CA LEU A 6 -36.00 17.82 19.34
C LEU A 6 -35.08 17.64 18.87
N SER A 7 -35.04 17.78 19.11
CA SER A 7 -34.10 17.51 18.56
C SER A 7 -33.25 17.18 18.21
N THR A 8 -33.29 17.20 18.44
CA THR A 8 -32.42 16.77 18.01
C THR A 8 -31.64 16.26 17.47
N ALA A 9 -31.87 16.43 17.53
CA ALA A 9 -31.12 15.86 16.93
C ALA A 9 -30.37 15.57 16.38
N LEU A 10 -30.47 15.90 16.40
CA LEU A 10 -29.68 15.54 15.73
C LEU A 10 -28.79 15.33 15.45
N VAL A 11 -28.79 15.60 15.74
CA VAL A 11 -27.82 15.27 15.34
C VAL A 11 -27.10 14.70 14.98
N LEU A 12 -27.29 14.74 15.13
CA LEU A 12 -26.46 14.07 14.71
C LEU A 12 -25.93 13.72 14.07
N ALA A 13 -26.16 13.99 13.92
CA ALA A 13 -25.57 13.52 13.18
C ALA A 13 -24.78 13.47 12.86
N ALA A 14 -24.82 13.86 13.09
CA ALA A 14 -23.97 13.70 12.64
C ALA A 14 -23.15 13.43 12.62
N LEU A 15 -23.25 13.49 12.99
CA LEU A 15 -22.35 13.09 12.85
C LEU A 15 -21.84 12.54 12.45
N SER A 16 -22.11 12.61 12.54
CA SER A 16 -21.53 11.91 12.04
C SER A 16 -20.98 11.72 11.42
N PHE A 17 -20.87 12.02 11.44
CA PHE A 17 -20.12 11.75 10.72
C PHE A 17 -19.34 11.45 10.62
N GLY A 18 -19.63 11.72 10.90
CA GLY A 18 -18.82 11.55 10.78
C GLY A 18 -18.23 10.92 10.80
N ALA A 19 -18.62 10.96 11.14
CA ALA A 19 -17.87 10.02 11.34
C ALA A 19 -17.16 9.36 10.30
N ALA A 20 -17.43 9.19 9.47
CA ALA A 20 -16.77 8.57 8.37
C ALA A 20 -15.33 9.00 8.17
N VAL A 21 -15.00 10.05 8.73
CA VAL A 21 -13.69 10.64 8.60
C VAL A 21 -12.57 9.76 9.12
N PRO A 22 -12.77 9.06 10.23
CA PRO A 22 -11.66 8.30 10.81
C PRO A 22 -11.02 7.29 9.89
N ALA A 23 -11.80 6.77 8.96
CA ALA A 23 -11.25 5.78 8.04
C ALA A 23 -10.11 6.35 7.21
N MET A 24 -10.16 7.63 6.94
CA MET A 24 -9.14 8.27 6.12
C MET A 24 -7.83 8.46 6.84
N ALA A 25 -7.89 8.55 8.17
CA ALA A 25 -6.69 8.72 8.96
C ALA A 25 -5.87 7.44 9.04
N ALA A 26 -6.48 6.29 8.74
CA ALA A 26 -5.80 5.01 8.86
C ALA A 26 -4.62 4.87 7.91
N THR A 27 -4.64 5.60 6.80
CA THR A 27 -3.58 5.49 5.81
C THR A 27 -3.01 6.87 5.52
N GLY A 28 -2.36 7.43 6.52
CA GLY A 28 -1.72 8.74 6.40
C GLY A 28 -0.23 8.67 6.13
N ALA A 29 0.28 7.54 5.70
CA ALA A 29 1.69 7.33 5.51
C ALA A 29 2.28 8.27 4.46
N THR A 30 3.45 8.81 4.75
CA THR A 30 4.21 9.58 3.76
C THR A 30 4.97 8.63 2.85
N VAL A 31 5.17 9.05 1.61
CA VAL A 31 5.95 8.28 0.64
C VAL A 31 7.39 8.75 0.67
N VAL A 32 8.30 7.79 0.81
CA VAL A 32 9.74 8.04 0.70
C VAL A 32 10.22 7.29 -0.53
N THR A 33 10.76 8.02 -1.51
CA THR A 33 11.31 7.40 -2.71
C THR A 33 12.68 6.82 -2.39
N ALA A 34 12.85 5.53 -2.65
CA ALA A 34 14.12 4.86 -2.42
C ALA A 34 15.19 5.37 -3.37
N ALA A 35 16.37 5.62 -2.84
CA ALA A 35 17.54 6.00 -3.64
C ALA A 35 18.27 4.74 -4.09
N LYS A 36 19.18 4.89 -5.04
CA LYS A 36 19.97 3.78 -5.55
C LYS A 36 20.77 3.08 -4.45
N SER A 37 21.21 3.84 -3.46
CA SER A 37 21.93 3.31 -2.32
C SER A 37 21.05 2.45 -1.39
N ASP A 38 19.73 2.59 -1.49
CA ASP A 38 18.78 1.79 -0.70
C ASP A 38 18.45 0.46 -1.37
N ALA A 39 18.82 0.29 -2.63
CA ALA A 39 18.42 -0.89 -3.39
C ALA A 39 18.92 -2.17 -2.75
N VAL A 40 18.01 -3.12 -2.55
CA VAL A 40 18.39 -4.44 -2.04
C VAL A 40 19.00 -5.26 -3.17
N PRO A 41 19.87 -6.23 -2.86
CA PRO A 41 20.40 -7.12 -3.91
C PRO A 41 19.25 -7.82 -4.62
N VAL A 42 19.37 -8.00 -5.94
CA VAL A 42 18.33 -8.67 -6.71
C VAL A 42 18.06 -10.07 -6.20
N ALA A 43 19.11 -10.76 -5.70
CA ALA A 43 18.96 -12.09 -5.12
C ALA A 43 18.05 -12.10 -3.89
N SER A 44 17.96 -10.99 -3.18
CA SER A 44 17.05 -10.84 -2.04
C SER A 44 15.65 -10.44 -2.48
N LEU A 45 15.54 -9.66 -3.54
CA LEU A 45 14.26 -9.17 -4.03
C LEU A 45 13.44 -10.27 -4.73
N VAL A 46 14.08 -11.06 -5.56
CA VAL A 46 13.40 -12.07 -6.38
C VAL A 46 12.52 -13.02 -5.53
N PRO A 47 13.00 -13.56 -4.39
CA PRO A 47 12.14 -14.41 -3.56
C PRO A 47 10.95 -13.68 -2.95
N MET A 48 11.01 -12.35 -2.84
CA MET A 48 9.93 -11.56 -2.24
C MET A 48 8.79 -11.31 -3.23
N VAL A 49 9.04 -11.45 -4.52
CA VAL A 49 8.03 -11.20 -5.54
C VAL A 49 6.88 -12.18 -5.38
N GLY A 50 5.69 -11.64 -5.17
CA GLY A 50 4.49 -12.46 -4.99
C GLY A 50 4.36 -13.14 -3.62
N ALA A 51 5.32 -12.96 -2.74
CA ALA A 51 5.30 -13.56 -1.40
C ALA A 51 4.64 -12.62 -0.39
N TRP A 52 3.34 -12.44 -0.51
CA TRP A 52 2.58 -11.53 0.34
C TRP A 52 1.66 -12.30 1.29
N LYS A 53 1.23 -11.60 2.35
CA LYS A 53 0.28 -12.13 3.33
C LYS A 53 -0.72 -11.05 3.70
N PRO A 54 -1.91 -11.41 4.20
CA PRO A 54 -2.86 -10.40 4.67
C PRO A 54 -2.28 -9.47 5.74
N ALA A 55 -1.37 -9.96 6.56
CA ALA A 55 -0.70 -9.12 7.56
C ALA A 55 0.08 -7.96 6.93
N ASP A 56 0.56 -8.13 5.70
CA ASP A 56 1.28 -7.07 5.00
C ASP A 56 0.36 -5.89 4.69
N LEU A 57 -0.89 -6.17 4.37
CA LEU A 57 -1.89 -5.12 4.12
C LEU A 57 -2.18 -4.34 5.41
N ALA A 58 -2.34 -5.06 6.51
CA ALA A 58 -2.57 -4.42 7.81
C ALA A 58 -1.38 -3.56 8.22
N MET A 59 -0.18 -4.00 7.92
CA MET A 59 1.04 -3.26 8.18
C MET A 59 1.08 -1.95 7.38
N LEU A 60 0.72 -2.02 6.11
CA LEU A 60 0.65 -0.83 5.25
C LEU A 60 -0.41 0.16 5.76
N ASP A 61 -1.55 -0.34 6.21
CA ASP A 61 -2.62 0.50 6.76
C ASP A 61 -2.18 1.30 7.98
N LYS A 62 -1.25 0.76 8.75
CA LYS A 62 -0.80 1.36 10.01
C LYS A 62 0.50 2.15 9.87
N ALA A 63 1.10 2.14 8.70
CA ALA A 63 2.41 2.76 8.49
C ALA A 63 2.34 4.27 8.64
N SER A 64 3.40 4.85 9.19
CA SER A 64 3.59 6.30 9.19
C SER A 64 4.39 6.77 7.97
N SER A 65 5.19 5.88 7.39
CA SER A 65 5.89 6.14 6.14
C SER A 65 6.08 4.84 5.38
N VAL A 66 6.11 4.95 4.06
CA VAL A 66 6.31 3.80 3.17
C VAL A 66 7.41 4.16 2.19
N LYS A 67 8.44 3.33 2.12
CA LYS A 67 9.50 3.52 1.14
C LYS A 67 9.12 2.82 -0.15
N VAL A 68 9.22 3.52 -1.26
CA VAL A 68 8.82 3.01 -2.57
C VAL A 68 10.05 2.81 -3.44
N PHE A 69 10.23 1.59 -3.92
CA PHE A 69 11.33 1.19 -4.79
C PHE A 69 10.80 1.00 -6.21
N ASP A 70 11.21 1.87 -7.12
CA ASP A 70 10.89 1.67 -8.54
C ASP A 70 12.03 0.86 -9.17
N THR A 71 11.78 -0.43 -9.39
CA THR A 71 12.83 -1.33 -9.86
C THR A 71 13.38 -0.93 -11.23
N LYS A 72 12.56 -0.31 -12.07
CA LYS A 72 13.01 0.10 -13.40
C LYS A 72 14.02 1.23 -13.35
N THR A 73 14.04 2.00 -12.28
CA THR A 73 15.04 3.05 -12.10
C THR A 73 16.23 2.58 -11.28
N LEU A 74 16.05 1.58 -10.43
CA LEU A 74 17.07 1.15 -9.47
C LEU A 74 17.93 0.00 -9.98
N TYR A 75 17.40 -0.82 -10.88
CA TYR A 75 18.10 -2.00 -11.40
C TYR A 75 18.26 -1.88 -12.91
N GLN A 76 19.26 -2.57 -13.45
CA GLN A 76 19.55 -2.52 -14.88
C GLN A 76 19.97 -3.90 -15.38
N GLY A 77 19.90 -4.08 -16.70
CA GLY A 77 20.46 -5.24 -17.37
C GLY A 77 19.90 -6.56 -16.85
N ALA A 78 20.78 -7.47 -16.51
CA ALA A 78 20.43 -8.82 -16.07
C ALA A 78 19.57 -8.81 -14.80
N ASP A 79 19.84 -7.87 -13.89
CA ASP A 79 19.06 -7.78 -12.65
C ASP A 79 17.61 -7.44 -12.93
N LEU A 80 17.36 -6.48 -13.83
CA LEU A 80 16.01 -6.12 -14.21
C LEU A 80 15.31 -7.27 -14.92
N THR A 81 16.04 -8.03 -15.73
CA THR A 81 15.51 -9.21 -16.41
C THR A 81 15.10 -10.28 -15.39
N LYS A 82 15.86 -10.47 -14.33
CA LYS A 82 15.52 -11.43 -13.27
C LYS A 82 14.24 -11.01 -12.55
N ILE A 83 14.06 -9.71 -12.30
CA ILE A 83 12.85 -9.19 -11.68
C ILE A 83 11.66 -9.40 -12.60
N ALA A 84 11.80 -9.12 -13.88
CA ALA A 84 10.74 -9.34 -14.86
C ALA A 84 10.33 -10.80 -14.93
N SER A 85 11.30 -11.71 -14.91
CA SER A 85 11.03 -13.15 -14.92
C SER A 85 10.29 -13.60 -13.66
N ALA A 86 10.67 -13.06 -12.51
CA ALA A 86 10.00 -13.37 -11.25
C ALA A 86 8.56 -12.85 -11.25
N GLU A 87 8.35 -11.65 -11.78
CA GLU A 87 7.02 -11.06 -11.89
C GLU A 87 6.12 -11.92 -12.77
N ALA A 88 6.63 -12.36 -13.90
CA ALA A 88 5.88 -13.23 -14.80
C ALA A 88 5.57 -14.59 -14.16
N ALA A 89 6.54 -15.18 -13.46
CA ALA A 89 6.37 -16.47 -12.82
C ALA A 89 5.37 -16.43 -11.66
N LYS A 90 5.24 -15.30 -11.00
CA LYS A 90 4.35 -15.12 -9.85
C LYS A 90 3.08 -14.33 -10.19
N ASN A 91 2.74 -14.24 -11.45
CA ASN A 91 1.64 -13.40 -11.90
C ASN A 91 0.33 -13.71 -11.18
N ALA A 92 0.00 -14.97 -10.96
CA ALA A 92 -1.25 -15.35 -10.30
C ALA A 92 -1.30 -14.83 -8.85
N ASP A 93 -0.20 -14.98 -8.13
CA ASP A 93 -0.11 -14.49 -6.75
C ASP A 93 -0.14 -12.96 -6.71
N LEU A 94 0.50 -12.31 -7.67
CA LEU A 94 0.52 -10.86 -7.76
C LEU A 94 -0.86 -10.31 -8.09
N MET A 95 -1.63 -10.98 -8.93
CA MET A 95 -3.00 -10.56 -9.21
C MET A 95 -3.84 -10.57 -7.93
N LYS A 96 -3.71 -11.63 -7.13
CA LYS A 96 -4.42 -11.72 -5.86
C LYS A 96 -4.00 -10.60 -4.91
N PHE A 97 -2.71 -10.32 -4.85
CA PHE A 97 -2.17 -9.26 -4.00
C PHE A 97 -2.72 -7.89 -4.42
N ARG A 98 -2.65 -7.60 -5.70
CA ARG A 98 -3.14 -6.33 -6.24
C ARG A 98 -4.64 -6.17 -6.04
N ASP A 99 -5.39 -7.25 -6.20
CA ASP A 99 -6.83 -7.23 -5.94
C ASP A 99 -7.13 -7.02 -4.46
N ALA A 100 -6.33 -7.61 -3.57
CA ALA A 100 -6.48 -7.40 -2.14
C ALA A 100 -6.20 -5.95 -1.74
N ILE A 101 -5.21 -5.32 -2.37
CA ILE A 101 -4.93 -3.90 -2.15
C ILE A 101 -6.13 -3.05 -2.60
N ARG A 102 -6.68 -3.34 -3.77
CA ARG A 102 -7.83 -2.59 -4.30
C ARG A 102 -9.08 -2.79 -3.46
N ALA A 103 -9.24 -3.94 -2.84
CA ALA A 103 -10.37 -4.24 -1.98
C ALA A 103 -10.28 -3.54 -0.63
N ASP A 104 -9.08 -3.13 -0.23
CA ASP A 104 -8.88 -2.32 0.97
C ASP A 104 -9.06 -0.85 0.59
N GLY A 105 -10.21 -0.29 0.94
CA GLY A 105 -10.56 1.06 0.52
C GLY A 105 -9.57 2.13 0.93
N ALA A 106 -8.97 1.99 2.12
CA ALA A 106 -7.98 2.95 2.60
C ALA A 106 -6.69 2.86 1.79
N LEU A 107 -6.23 1.65 1.49
CA LEU A 107 -5.03 1.46 0.69
C LEU A 107 -5.25 1.90 -0.76
N ASP A 108 -6.38 1.53 -1.34
CA ASP A 108 -6.70 1.95 -2.71
C ASP A 108 -6.67 3.47 -2.84
N ALA A 109 -7.28 4.18 -1.88
CA ALA A 109 -7.28 5.63 -1.85
C ALA A 109 -5.88 6.20 -1.67
N TRP A 110 -5.08 5.58 -0.80
CA TRP A 110 -3.72 6.04 -0.54
C TRP A 110 -2.83 5.89 -1.79
N PHE A 111 -2.90 4.75 -2.46
CA PHE A 111 -2.17 4.53 -3.70
C PHE A 111 -2.56 5.55 -4.77
N GLY A 112 -3.87 5.81 -4.91
CA GLY A 112 -4.36 6.80 -5.85
C GLY A 112 -3.90 8.21 -5.53
N ALA A 113 -3.93 8.59 -4.25
CA ALA A 113 -3.51 9.92 -3.81
C ALA A 113 -2.03 10.17 -4.08
N HIS A 114 -1.20 9.12 -4.00
CA HIS A 114 0.24 9.23 -4.25
C HIS A 114 0.63 8.86 -5.68
N LYS A 115 -0.38 8.61 -6.53
CA LYS A 115 -0.16 8.28 -7.95
C LYS A 115 0.72 7.07 -8.14
N ILE A 116 0.55 6.08 -7.28
CA ILE A 116 1.26 4.80 -7.37
C ILE A 116 0.31 3.80 -8.00
N ASP A 117 0.72 3.23 -9.11
CA ASP A 117 -0.10 2.26 -9.84
C ASP A 117 -0.02 0.90 -9.15
N ILE A 118 -1.16 0.45 -8.61
CA ILE A 118 -1.26 -0.83 -7.91
C ILE A 118 -0.84 -1.99 -8.82
N SER A 119 -1.10 -1.88 -10.12
CA SER A 119 -0.73 -2.94 -11.06
C SER A 119 0.77 -3.14 -11.20
N ARG A 120 1.57 -2.19 -10.70
CA ARG A 120 3.03 -2.29 -10.72
C ARG A 120 3.61 -2.91 -9.45
N VAL A 121 2.81 -3.10 -8.42
CA VAL A 121 3.30 -3.62 -7.14
C VAL A 121 3.68 -5.09 -7.29
N ILE A 122 4.92 -5.44 -6.94
CA ILE A 122 5.42 -6.81 -7.06
C ILE A 122 5.87 -7.41 -5.74
N ALA A 123 6.13 -6.58 -4.73
CA ALA A 123 6.59 -7.08 -3.44
C ALA A 123 6.34 -6.04 -2.37
N VAL A 124 6.23 -6.52 -1.14
CA VAL A 124 6.16 -5.70 0.06
C VAL A 124 7.06 -6.31 1.11
N SER A 125 7.70 -5.47 1.90
CA SER A 125 8.62 -5.91 2.93
C SER A 125 8.54 -4.97 4.13
N ASP A 126 8.94 -5.47 5.29
CA ASP A 126 9.01 -4.67 6.50
C ASP A 126 10.26 -5.06 7.30
N PRO A 127 11.43 -4.66 6.84
CA PRO A 127 12.68 -5.11 7.48
C PRO A 127 12.92 -4.51 8.87
N SER A 128 12.32 -3.38 9.18
CA SER A 128 12.62 -2.68 10.43
C SER A 128 11.44 -1.84 10.95
N GLY A 129 10.23 -2.30 10.73
CA GLY A 129 9.03 -1.58 11.15
C GLY A 129 8.60 -0.47 10.19
N SER A 130 9.32 -0.26 9.11
CA SER A 130 8.96 0.67 8.04
C SER A 130 8.67 -0.10 6.77
N PRO A 131 7.43 -0.15 6.32
CA PRO A 131 7.08 -0.91 5.13
C PRO A 131 7.78 -0.39 3.88
N GLU A 132 8.10 -1.32 2.99
CA GLU A 132 8.70 -1.04 1.70
C GLU A 132 7.85 -1.68 0.62
N ILE A 133 7.62 -0.96 -0.47
CA ILE A 133 6.87 -1.44 -1.62
C ILE A 133 7.79 -1.42 -2.82
N PHE A 134 7.78 -2.50 -3.60
CA PHE A 134 8.56 -2.61 -4.82
C PHE A 134 7.65 -2.59 -6.03
N LEU A 135 7.97 -1.76 -6.99
CA LEU A 135 7.22 -1.58 -8.24
C LEU A 135 8.04 -2.05 -9.44
N TYR A 136 7.36 -2.63 -10.43
CA TYR A 136 7.99 -3.01 -11.70
C TYR A 136 7.30 -2.43 -12.91
#